data_48b9390aa8f47952e621af3d8c39d586
#
_entry.id   48b9390aa8f47952e621af3d8c39d586
#
_cell.length_a   1.000
_cell.length_b   1.000
_cell.length_c   1.000
_cell.angle_alpha   90.00
_cell.angle_beta   90.00
_cell.angle_gamma   90.00
#
_symmetry.space_group_name_H-M   'P 1'
#
loop_
_entity.id
_entity.type
_entity.pdbx_description
1 polymer ?
#
loop_
_entity_poly.entity_id
_entity_poly.type
_entity_poly.pdbx_seq_one_letter_code
_entity_poly.pdbx_strand_id
1 'polypeptide(L)' 'EPTSALDPEMVKEVLDTMVTLANDGMTMLVVTHEMGFAKEVANRVVFMDAGQIIESNTPANFFANPQHARTQLFLSQILR' A
#
# COMPACT_ATOMS: atom_id res chain seq x y z
N GLU A 1 4.84 9.40 -0.42
CA GLU A 1 4.95 8.58 -1.64
C GLU A 1 6.41 8.54 -2.11
N PRO A 2 7.21 7.59 -1.62
CA PRO A 2 8.64 7.61 -1.89
C PRO A 2 9.04 7.30 -3.33
N THR A 3 8.14 6.77 -4.14
CA THR A 3 8.48 6.34 -5.50
C THR A 3 7.83 7.16 -6.60
N SER A 4 7.11 8.22 -6.27
CA SER A 4 6.27 8.95 -7.23
C SER A 4 7.05 9.62 -8.37
N ALA A 5 8.32 9.97 -8.14
CA ALA A 5 9.14 10.68 -9.13
C ALA A 5 10.25 9.81 -9.73
N LEU A 6 10.22 8.50 -9.50
CA LEU A 6 11.30 7.59 -9.91
C LEU A 6 10.89 6.74 -11.12
N ASP A 7 11.89 6.32 -11.91
CA ASP A 7 11.66 5.36 -12.97
C ASP A 7 11.49 3.93 -12.39
N PRO A 8 11.00 2.96 -13.18
CA PRO A 8 10.68 1.62 -12.67
C PRO A 8 11.85 0.89 -12.01
N GLU A 9 13.08 1.05 -12.48
CA GLU A 9 14.24 0.39 -11.88
C GLU A 9 14.55 0.96 -10.50
N MET A 10 14.46 2.29 -10.37
CA MET A 10 14.68 2.96 -9.10
C MET A 10 13.56 2.66 -8.12
N VAL A 11 12.33 2.56 -8.59
CA VAL A 11 11.18 2.16 -7.77
C VAL A 11 11.46 0.81 -7.11
N LYS A 12 11.91 -0.17 -7.89
CA LYS A 12 12.20 -1.50 -7.36
C LYS A 12 13.27 -1.44 -6.26
N GLU A 13 14.36 -0.70 -6.48
CA GLU A 13 15.43 -0.58 -5.49
C GLU A 13 14.94 0.05 -4.18
N VAL A 14 14.15 1.10 -4.27
CA VAL A 14 13.61 1.77 -3.09
C VAL A 14 12.67 0.84 -2.33
N LEU A 15 11.77 0.16 -3.03
CA LEU A 15 10.83 -0.76 -2.39
C LEU A 15 11.55 -1.94 -1.74
N ASP A 16 12.56 -2.49 -2.39
CA ASP A 16 13.37 -3.58 -1.81
C ASP A 16 14.04 -3.14 -0.51
N THR A 17 14.55 -1.91 -0.48
CA THR A 17 15.15 -1.35 0.74
C THR A 17 14.10 -1.22 1.85
N MET A 18 12.91 -0.75 1.51
CA MET A 18 11.83 -0.61 2.49
C MET A 18 11.36 -1.96 3.02
N VAL A 19 11.32 -2.99 2.18
CA VAL A 19 11.01 -4.36 2.62
C VAL A 19 12.05 -4.82 3.64
N THR A 20 13.33 -4.58 3.38
CA THR A 20 14.40 -4.94 4.31
C THR A 20 14.21 -4.23 5.66
N LEU A 21 13.92 -2.93 5.66
CA LEU A 21 13.70 -2.17 6.89
C LEU A 21 12.49 -2.69 7.67
N ALA A 22 11.42 -3.04 6.97
CA ALA A 22 10.23 -3.60 7.60
C ALA A 22 10.54 -4.95 8.26
N ASN A 23 11.29 -5.79 7.57
CA ASN A 23 11.67 -7.11 8.09
C ASN A 23 12.62 -7.00 9.30
N ASP A 24 13.38 -5.91 9.38
CA ASP A 24 14.25 -5.62 10.53
C ASP A 24 13.47 -5.06 11.74
N GLY A 25 12.17 -4.92 11.62
CA GLY A 25 11.32 -4.50 12.74
C GLY A 25 11.10 -3.00 12.86
N MET A 26 11.48 -2.22 11.84
CA MET A 26 11.25 -0.78 11.85
C MET A 26 9.76 -0.47 11.74
N THR A 27 9.25 0.38 12.63
CA THR A 27 7.88 0.89 12.53
C THR A 27 7.84 1.98 11.46
N MET A 28 6.96 1.80 10.47
CA MET A 28 6.86 2.75 9.36
C MET A 28 5.42 3.06 9.03
N LEU A 29 5.17 4.32 8.68
CA LEU A 29 3.93 4.76 8.04
C LEU A 29 4.30 5.15 6.60
N VAL A 30 3.75 4.44 5.63
CA VAL A 30 4.11 4.61 4.21
C VAL A 30 2.88 5.03 3.42
N VAL A 31 2.99 6.16 2.73
CA VAL A 31 1.97 6.60 1.77
C VAL A 31 2.40 6.12 0.39
N THR A 32 1.58 5.31 -0.24
CA THR A 32 1.96 4.70 -1.52
C THR A 32 0.73 4.23 -2.29
N HIS A 33 0.85 4.11 -3.59
CA HIS A 33 -0.10 3.36 -4.42
C HIS A 33 0.57 2.14 -5.07
N GLU A 34 1.70 1.72 -4.54
CA GLU A 34 2.36 0.47 -4.92
C GLU A 34 1.73 -0.68 -4.14
N MET A 35 0.66 -1.25 -4.70
CA MET A 35 -0.16 -2.22 -3.96
C MET A 35 0.54 -3.55 -3.73
N GLY A 36 1.42 -3.96 -4.64
CA GLY A 36 2.22 -5.17 -4.44
C GLY A 36 3.11 -5.05 -3.21
N PHE A 37 3.75 -3.91 -3.04
CA PHE A 37 4.56 -3.62 -1.87
C PHE A 37 3.71 -3.59 -0.58
N ALA A 38 2.59 -2.88 -0.61
CA ALA A 38 1.70 -2.80 0.55
C ALA A 38 1.22 -4.18 0.97
N LYS A 39 0.84 -5.01 0.01
CA LYS A 39 0.36 -6.37 0.27
C LYS A 39 1.45 -7.24 0.89
N GLU A 40 2.70 -7.06 0.47
CA GLU A 40 3.82 -7.86 0.95
C GLU A 40 4.24 -7.50 2.37
N VAL A 41 4.30 -6.21 2.71
CA VAL A 41 4.98 -5.79 3.94
C VAL A 41 4.08 -5.16 4.98
N ALA A 42 2.90 -4.68 4.63
CA ALA A 42 2.06 -3.97 5.59
C ALA A 42 1.49 -4.92 6.63
N ASN A 43 1.41 -4.44 7.87
CA ASN A 43 0.63 -5.10 8.91
C ASN A 43 -0.80 -4.60 8.89
N ARG A 44 -1.00 -3.38 8.43
CA ARG A 44 -2.30 -2.75 8.30
C ARG A 44 -2.30 -1.81 7.11
N VAL A 45 -3.38 -1.86 6.35
CA VAL A 45 -3.59 -0.98 5.20
C VAL A 45 -4.72 -0.03 5.52
N VAL A 46 -4.52 1.25 5.25
CA VAL A 46 -5.50 2.31 5.46
C VAL A 46 -5.76 2.99 4.13
N PHE A 47 -7.01 2.97 3.69
CA PHE A 47 -7.41 3.69 2.49
C PHE A 47 -8.03 5.03 2.87
N MET A 48 -7.51 6.10 2.28
CA MET A 48 -7.97 7.46 2.53
C MET A 48 -8.51 8.09 1.26
N ASP A 49 -9.55 8.91 1.41
CA ASP A 49 -10.13 9.68 0.32
C ASP A 49 -10.74 10.95 0.88
N ALA A 50 -10.58 12.07 0.17
CA ALA A 50 -11.14 13.37 0.59
C ALA A 50 -10.78 13.74 2.03
N GLY A 51 -9.55 13.44 2.44
CA GLY A 51 -9.08 13.78 3.79
C GLY A 51 -9.64 12.89 4.90
N GLN A 52 -10.28 11.79 4.56
CA GLN A 52 -10.90 10.90 5.54
C GLN A 52 -10.40 9.48 5.39
N ILE A 53 -10.34 8.77 6.52
CA ILE A 53 -10.08 7.33 6.51
C ILE A 53 -11.38 6.63 6.11
N ILE A 54 -11.34 5.94 4.98
CA ILE A 54 -12.50 5.23 4.44
C ILE A 54 -12.55 3.80 4.96
N GLU A 55 -11.41 3.13 4.97
CA GLU A 55 -11.33 1.72 5.37
C GLU A 55 -9.95 1.41 5.91
N SER A 56 -9.90 0.54 6.92
CA SER A 56 -8.63 0.09 7.51
C SER A 56 -8.77 -1.38 7.84
N ASN A 57 -7.79 -2.20 7.40
CA ASN A 57 -7.83 -3.64 7.65
C ASN A 57 -6.44 -4.26 7.49
N THR A 58 -6.34 -5.54 7.81
CA THR A 58 -5.14 -6.32 7.46
C THR A 58 -5.01 -6.40 5.94
N PRO A 59 -3.79 -6.59 5.41
CA PRO A 59 -3.62 -6.70 3.96
C PRO A 59 -4.47 -7.80 3.35
N ALA A 60 -4.50 -8.97 3.98
CA ALA A 60 -5.27 -10.10 3.47
C ALA A 60 -6.75 -9.72 3.26
N ASN A 61 -7.37 -9.13 4.27
CA ASN A 61 -8.78 -8.76 4.20
C ASN A 61 -9.01 -7.54 3.31
N PHE A 62 -8.12 -6.57 3.36
CA PHE A 62 -8.25 -5.35 2.56
C PHE A 62 -8.28 -5.67 1.06
N PHE A 63 -7.36 -6.52 0.60
CA PHE A 63 -7.24 -6.83 -0.83
C PHE A 63 -8.23 -7.89 -1.29
N ALA A 64 -8.52 -8.89 -0.45
CA ALA A 64 -9.41 -9.98 -0.83
C ALA A 64 -10.88 -9.62 -0.70
N ASN A 65 -11.23 -8.78 0.29
CA ASN A 65 -12.63 -8.49 0.60
C ASN A 65 -12.82 -7.05 1.07
N PRO A 66 -12.55 -6.06 0.21
CA PRO A 66 -12.78 -4.66 0.58
C PRO A 66 -14.26 -4.42 0.84
N GLN A 67 -14.55 -3.71 1.94
CA GLN A 67 -15.92 -3.55 2.43
C GLN A 67 -16.61 -2.29 1.92
N HIS A 68 -15.84 -1.23 1.69
CA HIS A 68 -16.41 0.04 1.27
C HIS A 68 -16.41 0.17 -0.25
N ALA A 69 -17.49 0.75 -0.81
CA ALA A 69 -17.61 0.90 -2.27
C ALA A 69 -16.46 1.69 -2.88
N ARG A 70 -15.97 2.73 -2.19
CA ARG A 70 -14.84 3.52 -2.68
C ARG A 70 -13.55 2.69 -2.72
N THR A 71 -13.33 1.84 -1.73
CA THR A 71 -12.18 0.93 -1.71
C THR A 71 -12.26 -0.05 -2.86
N GLN A 72 -13.43 -0.61 -3.09
CA GLN A 72 -13.66 -1.56 -4.18
C GLN A 72 -13.35 -0.92 -5.53
N LEU A 73 -13.82 0.32 -5.73
CA LEU A 73 -13.56 1.05 -6.97
C LEU A 73 -12.07 1.31 -7.16
N PHE A 74 -11.39 1.80 -6.12
CA PHE A 74 -9.96 2.08 -6.16
C PHE A 74 -9.16 0.84 -6.55
N LEU A 75 -9.42 -0.27 -5.87
CA LEU A 75 -8.68 -1.51 -6.13
C LEU A 75 -8.97 -2.06 -7.52
N SER A 76 -10.20 -1.93 -8.00
CA SER A 76 -10.54 -2.38 -9.35
C SER A 76 -9.78 -1.61 -10.43
N GLN A 77 -9.48 -0.34 -10.20
CA GLN A 77 -8.74 0.49 -11.13
C GLN A 77 -7.24 0.21 -11.09
N ILE A 78 -6.70 -0.07 -9.92
CA ILE A 78 -5.26 -0.27 -9.73
C ILE A 78 -4.82 -1.69 -10.07
N LEU A 79 -5.62 -2.68 -9.73
CA LEU A 79 -5.27 -4.10 -9.87
C LEU A 79 -5.76 -4.73 -11.16
N ARG A 80 -6.08 -3.93 -12.13
CA ARG A 80 -6.50 -4.45 -13.43
C ARG A 80 -5.45 -5.30 -14.09
#